data_5ae2a04ce57810fb95d0ece654914afd
#
_entry.id   5ae2a04ce57810fb95d0ece654914afd
#
_cell.length_a   1.000
_cell.length_b   1.000
_cell.length_c   1.000
_cell.angle_alpha   90.00
_cell.angle_beta   90.00
_cell.angle_gamma   90.00
#
_symmetry.space_group_name_H-M   'P 1'
#
loop_
_entity.id
_entity.type
_entity.pdbx_description
1 polymer ?
#
loop_
_entity_poly.entity_id
_entity_poly.type
_entity_poly.pdbx_seq_one_letter_code
_entity_poly.pdbx_strand_id
1 'polypeptide(L)'
;QMNNPNIVNIYDSGEEVVTTETGQTEHLPYLVMEYVKGQTLRDILKVNGALSQRDAEQVMMGVLNALEYSHRMGIIHRDIKPGNIMISEQGVVKVMDFGIARALDDSAATMTQSQGVVGTAQYLSPEQARGESVDMRSDLYSAGCVLYEMLTGRPPFTGDSAVAIAYQHVSEVATPPSSVVPGLPKMWDSICAKAMAKDRQNRYATASEFKNDLLTFMNGGVPMAAAFNPLTDLTNMRARKQAEMTANTVAMTPAGETTATQAFNPVTGQFEAVPNPQNGVATKTRAEQRAEAAKARKKKQIIIGSVVGGLVALLVILGVFFMLNKSDSAADMVEVPDFTATANISEARVEEQLAAKGLKLDAREDSDSSKPKGTITKQNPRGGKKVSKGSTVSVWFSTGPQSVAVPDVSNKSQDDAKSILEAAGFKVGNVRTVDNASIEKDKVV
;
A
#
# COMPACT_ATOMS: atom_id res chain seq x y z
N GLN A 1 17.35 5.30 -23.16
CA GLN A 1 17.00 6.53 -22.44
C GLN A 1 15.53 6.85 -22.70
N MET A 2 14.70 6.95 -21.64
CA MET A 2 13.29 7.36 -21.78
C MET A 2 13.27 8.88 -21.99
N ASN A 3 12.62 9.34 -23.05
CA ASN A 3 12.45 10.77 -23.33
C ASN A 3 10.95 11.05 -23.51
N ASN A 4 10.31 11.58 -22.46
CA ASN A 4 8.89 11.93 -22.44
C ASN A 4 8.69 13.15 -21.52
N PRO A 5 7.88 14.15 -21.88
CA PRO A 5 7.68 15.36 -21.07
C PRO A 5 7.11 15.07 -19.68
N ASN A 6 6.40 13.95 -19.52
CA ASN A 6 5.81 13.52 -18.25
C ASN A 6 6.68 12.53 -17.46
N ILE A 7 7.94 12.33 -17.84
CA ILE A 7 8.91 11.49 -17.14
C ILE A 7 10.13 12.34 -16.78
N VAL A 8 10.64 12.17 -15.55
CA VAL A 8 11.90 12.81 -15.14
C VAL A 8 13.06 12.16 -15.88
N ASN A 9 13.86 12.97 -16.59
CA ASN A 9 14.99 12.49 -17.35
C ASN A 9 16.15 12.05 -16.42
N ILE A 10 16.76 10.91 -16.71
CA ILE A 10 18.01 10.47 -16.10
C ILE A 10 19.14 10.84 -17.06
N TYR A 11 20.10 11.63 -16.59
CA TYR A 11 21.22 12.12 -17.38
C TYR A 11 22.44 11.22 -17.26
N ASP A 12 22.72 10.72 -16.05
CA ASP A 12 23.88 9.91 -15.77
C ASP A 12 23.68 9.02 -14.55
N SER A 13 24.57 8.04 -14.35
CA SER A 13 24.63 7.19 -13.15
C SER A 13 26.06 6.81 -12.86
N GLY A 14 26.41 6.69 -11.59
CA GLY A 14 27.76 6.30 -11.18
C GLY A 14 27.77 5.73 -9.77
N GLU A 15 28.97 5.42 -9.29
CA GLU A 15 29.25 4.99 -7.93
C GLU A 15 30.29 5.92 -7.32
N GLU A 16 30.03 6.40 -6.11
CA GLU A 16 31.03 7.08 -5.29
C GLU A 16 31.57 6.12 -4.25
N VAL A 17 32.89 6.09 -4.12
CA VAL A 17 33.59 5.25 -3.15
C VAL A 17 33.82 6.09 -1.91
N VAL A 18 33.13 5.80 -0.83
CA VAL A 18 33.22 6.51 0.44
C VAL A 18 33.90 5.62 1.48
N THR A 19 34.89 6.17 2.21
CA THR A 19 35.47 5.48 3.35
C THR A 19 34.72 5.91 4.62
N THR A 20 34.09 4.97 5.30
CA THR A 20 33.37 5.22 6.56
C THR A 20 34.34 5.57 7.66
N GLU A 21 33.86 6.19 8.75
CA GLU A 21 34.67 6.49 9.93
C GLU A 21 35.34 5.25 10.56
N THR A 22 34.79 4.07 10.29
CA THR A 22 35.31 2.76 10.71
C THR A 22 36.41 2.22 9.78
N GLY A 23 36.77 2.95 8.69
CA GLY A 23 37.75 2.51 7.70
C GLY A 23 37.27 1.50 6.68
N GLN A 24 35.96 1.22 6.65
CA GLN A 24 35.37 0.37 5.63
C GLN A 24 35.06 1.17 4.37
N THR A 25 35.28 0.57 3.21
CA THR A 25 34.97 1.17 1.91
C THR A 25 33.55 0.78 1.52
N GLU A 26 32.70 1.78 1.31
CA GLU A 26 31.34 1.61 0.81
C GLU A 26 31.22 2.21 -0.60
N HIS A 27 30.51 1.51 -1.49
CA HIS A 27 30.14 1.97 -2.81
C HIS A 27 28.74 2.54 -2.78
N LEU A 28 28.61 3.86 -2.96
CA LEU A 28 27.34 4.56 -2.96
C LEU A 28 26.91 4.82 -4.42
N PRO A 29 25.93 4.08 -4.96
CA PRO A 29 25.41 4.36 -6.30
C PRO A 29 24.61 5.67 -6.29
N TYR A 30 24.78 6.48 -7.33
CA TYR A 30 24.02 7.71 -7.54
C TYR A 30 23.44 7.82 -8.94
N LEU A 31 22.35 8.58 -9.06
CA LEU A 31 21.72 8.95 -10.33
C LEU A 31 21.72 10.48 -10.47
N VAL A 32 22.17 10.96 -11.63
CA VAL A 32 22.02 12.37 -12.01
C VAL A 32 20.74 12.49 -12.84
N MET A 33 19.79 13.27 -12.34
CA MET A 33 18.47 13.38 -12.97
C MET A 33 18.05 14.84 -13.13
N GLU A 34 17.04 15.05 -13.95
CA GLU A 34 16.37 16.34 -14.16
C GLU A 34 15.89 16.91 -12.81
N TYR A 35 16.27 18.16 -12.54
CA TYR A 35 15.72 18.89 -11.41
C TYR A 35 14.36 19.47 -11.78
N VAL A 36 13.31 19.01 -11.14
CA VAL A 36 11.95 19.54 -11.32
C VAL A 36 11.67 20.58 -10.25
N LYS A 37 11.61 21.86 -10.66
CA LYS A 37 11.21 22.93 -9.74
C LYS A 37 9.71 22.87 -9.51
N GLY A 38 9.29 22.37 -8.34
CA GLY A 38 7.88 22.13 -8.01
C GLY A 38 7.73 21.34 -6.71
N GLN A 39 6.60 20.66 -6.57
CA GLN A 39 6.25 19.87 -5.39
C GLN A 39 5.84 18.46 -5.79
N THR A 40 5.95 17.51 -4.85
CA THR A 40 5.35 16.19 -5.06
C THR A 40 3.83 16.28 -4.90
N LEU A 41 3.12 15.38 -5.60
CA LEU A 41 1.67 15.27 -5.41
C LEU A 41 1.32 14.93 -3.95
N ARG A 42 2.20 14.20 -3.25
CA ARG A 42 2.06 13.91 -1.80
C ARG A 42 2.03 15.19 -0.97
N ASP A 43 2.94 16.14 -1.24
CA ASP A 43 2.99 17.41 -0.49
C ASP A 43 1.75 18.26 -0.79
N ILE A 44 1.33 18.29 -2.04
CA ILE A 44 0.11 18.99 -2.48
C ILE A 44 -1.13 18.40 -1.77
N LEU A 45 -1.30 17.09 -1.74
CA LEU A 45 -2.41 16.43 -1.07
C LEU A 45 -2.38 16.63 0.46
N LYS A 46 -1.18 16.67 1.04
CA LYS A 46 -1.00 16.90 2.48
C LYS A 46 -1.47 18.30 2.92
N VAL A 47 -1.29 19.30 2.05
CA VAL A 47 -1.68 20.68 2.30
C VAL A 47 -3.15 20.94 1.94
N ASN A 48 -3.60 20.45 0.79
CA ASN A 48 -4.90 20.80 0.21
C ASN A 48 -6.00 19.77 0.54
N GLY A 49 -5.64 18.55 0.94
CA GLY A 49 -6.57 17.43 1.02
C GLY A 49 -6.99 16.94 -0.37
N ALA A 50 -8.28 16.86 -0.64
CA ALA A 50 -8.81 16.49 -1.95
C ALA A 50 -8.59 17.61 -2.99
N LEU A 51 -8.33 17.21 -4.23
CA LEU A 51 -8.24 18.11 -5.38
C LEU A 51 -9.60 18.30 -6.04
N SER A 52 -9.73 19.37 -6.85
CA SER A 52 -10.87 19.47 -7.76
C SER A 52 -10.87 18.33 -8.79
N GLN A 53 -12.04 17.96 -9.31
CA GLN A 53 -12.15 16.92 -10.32
C GLN A 53 -11.30 17.22 -11.56
N ARG A 54 -11.22 18.49 -11.94
CA ARG A 54 -10.43 18.94 -13.10
C ARG A 54 -8.93 18.85 -12.84
N ASP A 55 -8.48 19.22 -11.64
CA ASP A 55 -7.07 19.10 -11.28
C ASP A 55 -6.67 17.63 -11.17
N ALA A 56 -7.53 16.79 -10.58
CA ALA A 56 -7.30 15.34 -10.50
C ALA A 56 -7.22 14.69 -11.88
N GLU A 57 -8.10 15.06 -12.81
CA GLU A 57 -8.06 14.63 -14.22
C GLU A 57 -6.75 15.08 -14.89
N GLN A 58 -6.39 16.35 -14.78
CA GLN A 58 -5.19 16.89 -15.41
C GLN A 58 -3.91 16.19 -14.91
N VAL A 59 -3.80 15.99 -13.60
CA VAL A 59 -2.67 15.24 -13.02
C VAL A 59 -2.66 13.80 -13.53
N MET A 60 -3.81 13.12 -13.52
CA MET A 60 -3.91 11.76 -13.99
C MET A 60 -3.58 11.60 -15.46
N MET A 61 -3.96 12.56 -16.30
CA MET A 61 -3.59 12.58 -17.73
C MET A 61 -2.07 12.58 -17.91
N GLY A 62 -1.34 13.38 -17.13
CA GLY A 62 0.13 13.40 -17.15
C GLY A 62 0.74 12.08 -16.71
N VAL A 63 0.22 11.48 -15.61
CA VAL A 63 0.65 10.17 -15.13
C VAL A 63 0.41 9.08 -16.18
N LEU A 64 -0.78 9.05 -16.77
CA LEU A 64 -1.13 8.03 -17.77
C LEU A 64 -0.36 8.21 -19.09
N ASN A 65 0.02 9.44 -19.45
CA ASN A 65 0.94 9.67 -20.58
C ASN A 65 2.34 9.11 -20.32
N ALA A 66 2.86 9.28 -19.11
CA ALA A 66 4.13 8.67 -18.69
C ALA A 66 4.06 7.14 -18.73
N LEU A 67 2.99 6.55 -18.18
CA LEU A 67 2.78 5.12 -18.15
C LEU A 67 2.58 4.53 -19.55
N GLU A 68 1.80 5.18 -20.41
CA GLU A 68 1.62 4.73 -21.81
C GLU A 68 2.96 4.67 -22.55
N TYR A 69 3.80 5.68 -22.36
CA TYR A 69 5.11 5.71 -22.97
C TYR A 69 6.02 4.59 -22.44
N SER A 70 6.13 4.44 -21.12
CA SER A 70 6.98 3.41 -20.51
C SER A 70 6.51 2.00 -20.84
N HIS A 71 5.20 1.75 -20.81
CA HIS A 71 4.62 0.44 -21.14
C HIS A 71 4.88 0.04 -22.60
N ARG A 72 4.86 0.99 -23.56
CA ARG A 72 5.27 0.74 -24.95
C ARG A 72 6.74 0.35 -25.08
N MET A 73 7.57 0.83 -24.18
CA MET A 73 8.99 0.46 -24.10
C MET A 73 9.23 -0.83 -23.31
N GLY A 74 8.17 -1.52 -22.87
CA GLY A 74 8.25 -2.72 -22.04
C GLY A 74 8.67 -2.47 -20.59
N ILE A 75 8.60 -1.22 -20.11
CA ILE A 75 9.03 -0.82 -18.78
C ILE A 75 7.80 -0.62 -17.90
N ILE A 76 7.72 -1.37 -16.80
CA ILE A 76 6.69 -1.28 -15.77
C ILE A 76 7.28 -0.48 -14.60
N HIS A 77 6.52 0.50 -14.09
CA HIS A 77 7.00 1.39 -13.03
C HIS A 77 7.07 0.70 -11.66
N ARG A 78 6.05 -0.08 -11.29
CA ARG A 78 5.94 -0.90 -10.07
C ARG A 78 5.78 -0.13 -8.74
N ASP A 79 5.95 1.19 -8.72
CA ASP A 79 5.88 2.03 -7.51
C ASP A 79 5.19 3.37 -7.78
N ILE A 80 4.05 3.37 -8.46
CA ILE A 80 3.22 4.57 -8.67
C ILE A 80 2.55 4.97 -7.35
N LYS A 81 2.89 6.18 -6.89
CA LYS A 81 2.37 6.78 -5.65
C LYS A 81 2.53 8.29 -5.68
N PRO A 82 1.81 9.08 -4.87
CA PRO A 82 1.91 10.53 -4.88
C PRO A 82 3.32 11.09 -4.63
N GLY A 83 4.17 10.36 -3.88
CA GLY A 83 5.57 10.76 -3.66
C GLY A 83 6.45 10.66 -4.90
N ASN A 84 6.07 9.86 -5.90
CA ASN A 84 6.82 9.66 -7.15
C ASN A 84 6.20 10.44 -8.33
N ILE A 85 5.32 11.38 -8.04
CA ILE A 85 4.69 12.27 -9.02
C ILE A 85 5.01 13.71 -8.64
N MET A 86 5.77 14.41 -9.48
CA MET A 86 6.10 15.82 -9.33
C MET A 86 5.17 16.67 -10.18
N ILE A 87 4.82 17.86 -9.67
CA ILE A 87 4.10 18.89 -10.41
C ILE A 87 4.97 20.12 -10.39
N SER A 88 5.43 20.55 -11.58
CA SER A 88 6.29 21.71 -11.70
C SER A 88 5.52 23.01 -11.40
N GLU A 89 6.23 24.12 -11.19
CA GLU A 89 5.61 25.46 -11.03
C GLU A 89 4.76 25.87 -12.25
N GLN A 90 5.01 25.29 -13.44
CA GLN A 90 4.23 25.50 -14.65
C GLN A 90 3.04 24.53 -14.80
N GLY A 91 2.80 23.67 -13.81
CA GLY A 91 1.73 22.67 -13.83
C GLY A 91 2.04 21.41 -14.66
N VAL A 92 3.29 21.21 -15.08
CA VAL A 92 3.69 19.99 -15.80
C VAL A 92 3.85 18.85 -14.83
N VAL A 93 3.15 17.76 -15.08
CA VAL A 93 3.24 16.53 -14.29
C VAL A 93 4.42 15.69 -14.78
N LYS A 94 5.27 15.24 -13.86
CA LYS A 94 6.42 14.37 -14.14
C LYS A 94 6.46 13.20 -13.17
N VAL A 95 6.50 11.98 -13.72
CA VAL A 95 6.67 10.74 -12.96
C VAL A 95 8.17 10.46 -12.82
N MET A 96 8.59 10.11 -11.61
CA MET A 96 9.97 9.82 -11.24
C MET A 96 10.09 8.44 -10.59
N ASP A 97 11.33 7.95 -10.40
CA ASP A 97 11.63 6.71 -9.68
C ASP A 97 10.99 5.45 -10.29
N PHE A 98 11.13 5.28 -11.62
CA PHE A 98 10.82 4.01 -12.25
C PHE A 98 11.60 2.88 -11.57
N GLY A 99 10.89 1.89 -11.01
CA GLY A 99 11.35 0.89 -10.05
C GLY A 99 12.54 0.02 -10.49
N ILE A 100 13.68 0.66 -10.74
CA ILE A 100 14.94 0.03 -11.17
C ILE A 100 15.50 -0.89 -10.06
N ALA A 101 15.25 -0.57 -8.79
CA ALA A 101 15.78 -1.33 -7.64
C ALA A 101 14.99 -2.62 -7.34
N ARG A 102 13.70 -2.71 -7.72
CA ARG A 102 12.88 -3.90 -7.45
C ARG A 102 12.97 -5.01 -8.51
N ALA A 103 13.66 -4.77 -9.63
CA ALA A 103 13.93 -5.80 -10.62
C ALA A 103 15.02 -6.80 -10.19
N LEU A 104 15.79 -6.47 -9.16
CA LEU A 104 16.90 -7.29 -8.63
C LEU A 104 16.56 -8.05 -7.34
N ASP A 105 15.49 -7.67 -6.64
CA ASP A 105 15.05 -8.32 -5.40
C ASP A 105 13.67 -8.98 -5.59
N ASP A 106 13.65 -10.11 -6.26
CA ASP A 106 12.48 -10.99 -6.41
C ASP A 106 12.20 -11.81 -5.12
N SER A 107 12.57 -11.29 -3.96
CA SER A 107 12.34 -11.97 -2.68
C SER A 107 11.32 -11.21 -1.83
N ALA A 108 10.20 -11.88 -1.58
CA ALA A 108 9.12 -11.51 -0.65
C ALA A 108 9.59 -11.30 0.82
N ALA A 109 10.90 -11.24 1.06
CA ALA A 109 11.50 -11.20 2.38
C ALA A 109 11.68 -9.79 2.99
N THR A 110 11.42 -8.69 2.25
CA THR A 110 11.75 -7.34 2.73
C THR A 110 10.54 -6.54 3.25
N MET A 111 9.39 -7.17 3.50
CA MET A 111 8.21 -6.48 4.04
C MET A 111 8.19 -6.31 5.57
N THR A 112 9.26 -6.62 6.25
CA THR A 112 9.35 -6.47 7.72
C THR A 112 10.35 -5.38 8.08
N GLN A 113 9.83 -4.24 8.54
CA GLN A 113 10.51 -3.16 9.27
C GLN A 113 10.89 -1.90 8.47
N SER A 114 9.96 -0.96 8.35
CA SER A 114 10.16 0.47 8.64
C SER A 114 8.87 1.27 8.36
N GLN A 115 8.69 2.41 8.99
CA GLN A 115 7.52 3.32 8.80
C GLN A 115 7.36 3.76 7.34
N GLY A 116 8.42 3.74 6.52
CA GLY A 116 8.37 3.97 5.07
C GLY A 116 7.58 2.91 4.29
N VAL A 117 7.50 1.67 4.81
CA VAL A 117 6.79 0.55 4.17
C VAL A 117 5.27 0.72 4.23
N VAL A 118 4.73 1.29 5.30
CA VAL A 118 3.28 1.52 5.44
C VAL A 118 2.78 2.48 4.37
N GLY A 119 3.50 3.58 4.10
CA GLY A 119 3.12 4.55 3.07
C GLY A 119 3.15 4.00 1.65
N THR A 120 4.06 3.08 1.35
CA THR A 120 4.13 2.41 0.04
C THR A 120 3.06 1.34 -0.12
N ALA A 121 2.65 0.66 0.97
CA ALA A 121 1.63 -0.37 0.94
C ALA A 121 0.26 0.14 0.46
N GLN A 122 -0.04 1.43 0.61
CA GLN A 122 -1.32 2.06 0.24
C GLN A 122 -1.64 2.05 -1.26
N TYR A 123 -0.65 1.76 -2.11
CA TYR A 123 -0.77 1.80 -3.57
C TYR A 123 -0.39 0.48 -4.24
N LEU A 124 -0.12 -0.58 -3.47
CA LEU A 124 0.23 -1.90 -3.99
C LEU A 124 -0.93 -2.50 -4.78
N SER A 125 -0.62 -3.07 -5.93
CA SER A 125 -1.60 -3.89 -6.64
C SER A 125 -1.83 -5.24 -5.93
N PRO A 126 -3.00 -5.89 -6.13
CA PRO A 126 -3.29 -7.20 -5.53
C PRO A 126 -2.23 -8.26 -5.85
N GLU A 127 -1.69 -8.27 -7.07
CA GLU A 127 -0.62 -9.17 -7.50
C GLU A 127 0.71 -8.87 -6.80
N GLN A 128 1.06 -7.61 -6.60
CA GLN A 128 2.24 -7.23 -5.80
C GLN A 128 2.08 -7.66 -4.34
N ALA A 129 0.89 -7.45 -3.76
CA ALA A 129 0.58 -7.84 -2.39
C ALA A 129 0.64 -9.37 -2.18
N ARG A 130 0.43 -10.16 -3.25
CA ARG A 130 0.54 -11.64 -3.23
C ARG A 130 1.91 -12.15 -3.64
N GLY A 131 2.84 -11.29 -4.11
CA GLY A 131 4.10 -11.72 -4.69
C GLY A 131 3.95 -12.44 -6.04
N GLU A 132 2.86 -12.18 -6.77
CA GLU A 132 2.61 -12.73 -8.10
C GLU A 132 3.34 -11.90 -9.18
N SER A 133 3.42 -12.43 -10.41
CA SER A 133 4.01 -11.71 -11.54
C SER A 133 3.26 -10.41 -11.83
N VAL A 134 4.01 -9.33 -12.03
CA VAL A 134 3.53 -7.96 -12.26
C VAL A 134 3.55 -7.65 -13.75
N ASP A 135 2.47 -7.04 -14.26
CA ASP A 135 2.40 -6.50 -15.62
C ASP A 135 2.00 -5.01 -15.61
N MET A 136 1.87 -4.40 -16.80
CA MET A 136 1.51 -2.97 -16.94
C MET A 136 0.20 -2.59 -16.22
N ARG A 137 -0.74 -3.53 -16.04
CA ARG A 137 -2.01 -3.30 -15.34
C ARG A 137 -1.86 -3.15 -13.84
N SER A 138 -0.71 -3.52 -13.27
CA SER A 138 -0.37 -3.23 -11.88
C SER A 138 -0.15 -1.74 -11.66
N ASP A 139 0.53 -1.06 -12.60
CA ASP A 139 0.70 0.40 -12.56
C ASP A 139 -0.65 1.12 -12.69
N LEU A 140 -1.57 0.59 -13.52
CA LEU A 140 -2.91 1.17 -13.70
C LEU A 140 -3.76 1.03 -12.44
N TYR A 141 -3.59 -0.06 -11.68
CA TYR A 141 -4.21 -0.20 -10.35
C TYR A 141 -3.69 0.86 -9.38
N SER A 142 -2.37 1.01 -9.29
CA SER A 142 -1.74 2.02 -8.43
C SER A 142 -2.14 3.45 -8.83
N ALA A 143 -2.24 3.72 -10.14
CA ALA A 143 -2.77 4.99 -10.67
C ALA A 143 -4.24 5.20 -10.25
N GLY A 144 -5.06 4.14 -10.22
CA GLY A 144 -6.42 4.16 -9.67
C GLY A 144 -6.47 4.53 -8.19
N CYS A 145 -5.53 4.01 -7.38
CA CYS A 145 -5.39 4.39 -5.97
C CYS A 145 -5.01 5.87 -5.81
N VAL A 146 -4.10 6.37 -6.64
CA VAL A 146 -3.72 7.80 -6.66
C VAL A 146 -4.90 8.69 -7.07
N LEU A 147 -5.65 8.30 -8.10
CA LEU A 147 -6.87 9.02 -8.51
C LEU A 147 -7.89 9.08 -7.38
N TYR A 148 -8.13 7.95 -6.73
CA TYR A 148 -9.00 7.88 -5.57
C TYR A 148 -8.58 8.87 -4.48
N GLU A 149 -7.29 8.90 -4.13
CA GLU A 149 -6.77 9.82 -3.11
C GLU A 149 -6.86 11.28 -3.54
N MET A 150 -6.59 11.61 -4.79
CA MET A 150 -6.77 12.98 -5.31
C MET A 150 -8.22 13.45 -5.16
N LEU A 151 -9.19 12.58 -5.42
CA LEU A 151 -10.61 12.91 -5.33
C LEU A 151 -11.14 12.97 -3.89
N THR A 152 -10.56 12.20 -2.96
CA THR A 152 -11.09 12.02 -1.60
C THR A 152 -10.22 12.59 -0.49
N GLY A 153 -8.97 12.96 -0.78
CA GLY A 153 -7.98 13.40 0.20
C GLY A 153 -7.41 12.26 1.07
N ARG A 154 -7.75 11.01 0.80
CA ARG A 154 -7.24 9.84 1.53
C ARG A 154 -7.08 8.63 0.61
N PRO A 155 -6.11 7.73 0.86
CA PRO A 155 -5.95 6.52 0.08
C PRO A 155 -7.17 5.59 0.22
N PRO A 156 -7.41 4.66 -0.76
CA PRO A 156 -8.57 3.78 -0.75
C PRO A 156 -8.60 2.81 0.44
N PHE A 157 -7.41 2.45 0.93
CA PHE A 157 -7.25 1.54 2.07
C PHE A 157 -6.26 2.10 3.07
N THR A 158 -6.57 1.92 4.36
CA THR A 158 -5.75 2.37 5.49
C THR A 158 -5.75 1.29 6.56
N GLY A 159 -4.69 1.22 7.35
CA GLY A 159 -4.58 0.22 8.42
C GLY A 159 -3.35 0.46 9.29
N ASP A 160 -3.29 -0.25 10.42
CA ASP A 160 -2.23 -0.10 11.41
C ASP A 160 -0.91 -0.79 10.99
N SER A 161 -0.93 -1.58 9.91
CA SER A 161 0.26 -2.25 9.37
C SER A 161 0.21 -2.38 7.85
N ALA A 162 1.38 -2.49 7.23
CA ALA A 162 1.50 -2.73 5.80
C ALA A 162 0.80 -4.04 5.36
N VAL A 163 0.84 -5.07 6.22
CA VAL A 163 0.18 -6.35 5.96
C VAL A 163 -1.35 -6.21 5.95
N ALA A 164 -1.93 -5.44 6.88
CA ALA A 164 -3.36 -5.17 6.91
C ALA A 164 -3.82 -4.42 5.65
N ILE A 165 -3.05 -3.42 5.21
CA ILE A 165 -3.33 -2.66 3.99
C ILE A 165 -3.20 -3.57 2.75
N ALA A 166 -2.14 -4.37 2.66
CA ALA A 166 -1.96 -5.34 1.56
C ALA A 166 -3.12 -6.34 1.47
N TYR A 167 -3.60 -6.83 2.62
CA TYR A 167 -4.78 -7.70 2.66
C TYR A 167 -6.03 -7.03 2.09
N GLN A 168 -6.28 -5.76 2.40
CA GLN A 168 -7.41 -5.00 1.86
C GLN A 168 -7.30 -4.83 0.34
N HIS A 169 -6.09 -4.57 -0.19
CA HIS A 169 -5.85 -4.54 -1.63
C HIS A 169 -6.22 -5.86 -2.32
N VAL A 170 -6.01 -6.98 -1.65
CA VAL A 170 -6.33 -8.32 -2.19
C VAL A 170 -7.81 -8.66 -2.10
N SER A 171 -8.49 -8.30 -1.00
CA SER A 171 -9.75 -8.92 -0.59
C SER A 171 -10.93 -7.98 -0.45
N GLU A 172 -10.72 -6.66 -0.37
CA GLU A 172 -11.78 -5.69 -0.07
C GLU A 172 -12.04 -4.74 -1.24
N VAL A 173 -13.30 -4.35 -1.40
CA VAL A 173 -13.70 -3.27 -2.32
C VAL A 173 -13.53 -1.94 -1.61
N ALA A 174 -12.91 -0.97 -2.28
CA ALA A 174 -12.76 0.38 -1.73
C ALA A 174 -14.13 1.06 -1.55
N THR A 175 -14.25 1.87 -0.52
CA THR A 175 -15.44 2.73 -0.34
C THR A 175 -15.58 3.64 -1.56
N PRO A 176 -16.77 3.74 -2.18
CA PRO A 176 -16.97 4.61 -3.33
C PRO A 176 -16.57 6.07 -3.05
N PRO A 177 -15.82 6.74 -3.92
CA PRO A 177 -15.42 8.15 -3.75
C PRO A 177 -16.59 9.09 -3.42
N SER A 178 -17.75 8.91 -4.07
CA SER A 178 -18.95 9.72 -3.83
C SER A 178 -19.56 9.55 -2.44
N SER A 179 -19.27 8.42 -1.77
CA SER A 179 -19.64 8.18 -0.37
C SER A 179 -18.70 8.88 0.62
N VAL A 180 -17.50 9.25 0.17
CA VAL A 180 -16.50 9.95 0.98
C VAL A 180 -16.62 11.46 0.83
N VAL A 181 -16.86 11.93 -0.40
CA VAL A 181 -16.98 13.34 -0.73
C VAL A 181 -18.38 13.63 -1.25
N PRO A 182 -19.24 14.27 -0.41
CA PRO A 182 -20.59 14.63 -0.83
C PRO A 182 -20.59 15.53 -2.10
N GLY A 183 -21.45 15.19 -3.05
CA GLY A 183 -21.57 15.96 -4.31
C GLY A 183 -20.61 15.50 -5.41
N LEU A 184 -19.69 14.58 -5.16
CA LEU A 184 -18.87 14.01 -6.21
C LEU A 184 -19.72 13.12 -7.13
N PRO A 185 -19.66 13.29 -8.47
CA PRO A 185 -20.42 12.48 -9.40
C PRO A 185 -20.12 10.97 -9.25
N LYS A 186 -21.17 10.13 -9.24
CA LYS A 186 -21.06 8.68 -9.09
C LYS A 186 -20.23 8.00 -10.18
N MET A 187 -20.01 8.66 -11.31
CA MET A 187 -19.16 8.10 -12.38
C MET A 187 -17.72 7.92 -11.93
N TRP A 188 -17.23 8.77 -11.02
CA TRP A 188 -15.91 8.58 -10.40
C TRP A 188 -15.81 7.27 -9.61
N ASP A 189 -16.92 6.82 -9.01
CA ASP A 189 -16.97 5.52 -8.31
C ASP A 189 -16.66 4.39 -9.28
N SER A 190 -17.31 4.41 -10.47
CA SER A 190 -17.11 3.40 -11.50
C SER A 190 -15.71 3.42 -12.11
N ILE A 191 -15.17 4.61 -12.39
CA ILE A 191 -13.82 4.78 -12.95
C ILE A 191 -12.76 4.27 -11.95
N CYS A 192 -12.84 4.70 -10.69
CA CYS A 192 -11.92 4.23 -9.65
C CYS A 192 -12.07 2.72 -9.41
N ALA A 193 -13.31 2.20 -9.36
CA ALA A 193 -13.56 0.78 -9.16
C ALA A 193 -13.00 -0.08 -10.30
N LYS A 194 -13.16 0.35 -11.57
CA LYS A 194 -12.59 -0.35 -12.73
C LYS A 194 -11.08 -0.33 -12.71
N ALA A 195 -10.45 0.81 -12.43
CA ALA A 195 -8.99 0.90 -12.31
C ALA A 195 -8.46 -0.01 -11.19
N MET A 196 -9.18 -0.06 -10.05
CA MET A 196 -8.84 -0.86 -8.87
C MET A 196 -9.51 -2.24 -8.83
N ALA A 197 -9.96 -2.79 -9.97
CA ALA A 197 -10.51 -4.14 -10.05
C ALA A 197 -9.49 -5.17 -9.53
N LYS A 198 -9.96 -6.14 -8.75
CA LYS A 198 -9.07 -7.15 -8.12
C LYS A 198 -8.53 -8.14 -9.14
N ASP A 199 -9.36 -8.54 -10.09
CA ASP A 199 -8.90 -9.29 -11.27
C ASP A 199 -8.31 -8.31 -12.30
N ARG A 200 -7.01 -8.48 -12.60
CA ARG A 200 -6.31 -7.65 -13.60
C ARG A 200 -6.97 -7.69 -14.98
N GLN A 201 -7.71 -8.76 -15.31
CA GLN A 201 -8.43 -8.89 -16.58
C GLN A 201 -9.59 -7.91 -16.71
N ASN A 202 -10.15 -7.46 -15.60
CA ASN A 202 -11.30 -6.57 -15.54
C ASN A 202 -10.91 -5.09 -15.39
N ARG A 203 -9.61 -4.79 -15.22
CA ARG A 203 -9.06 -3.43 -15.22
C ARG A 203 -9.03 -2.84 -16.63
N TYR A 204 -8.60 -1.60 -16.75
CA TYR A 204 -8.15 -1.07 -18.02
C TYR A 204 -6.97 -1.90 -18.53
N ALA A 205 -7.00 -2.29 -19.80
CA ALA A 205 -5.93 -3.09 -20.39
C ALA A 205 -4.69 -2.22 -20.66
N THR A 206 -4.88 -0.94 -20.96
CA THR A 206 -3.83 0.01 -21.29
C THR A 206 -4.04 1.37 -20.63
N ALA A 207 -2.98 2.17 -20.51
CA ALA A 207 -3.08 3.54 -20.04
C ALA A 207 -3.95 4.41 -20.98
N SER A 208 -3.93 4.12 -22.29
CA SER A 208 -4.78 4.78 -23.28
C SER A 208 -6.27 4.55 -23.03
N GLU A 209 -6.69 3.32 -22.68
CA GLU A 209 -8.08 3.03 -22.33
C GLU A 209 -8.52 3.83 -21.09
N PHE A 210 -7.65 3.89 -20.08
CA PHE A 210 -7.93 4.67 -18.87
C PHE A 210 -8.06 6.17 -19.19
N LYS A 211 -7.14 6.74 -19.99
CA LYS A 211 -7.23 8.13 -20.45
C LYS A 211 -8.54 8.40 -21.19
N ASN A 212 -8.89 7.53 -22.14
CA ASN A 212 -10.10 7.69 -22.93
C ASN A 212 -11.36 7.70 -22.05
N ASP A 213 -11.43 6.87 -21.03
CA ASP A 213 -12.56 6.87 -20.09
C ASP A 213 -12.64 8.18 -19.29
N LEU A 214 -11.51 8.70 -18.81
CA LEU A 214 -11.44 10.01 -18.14
C LEU A 214 -11.93 11.13 -19.06
N LEU A 215 -11.38 11.22 -20.28
CA LEU A 215 -11.75 12.23 -21.26
C LEU A 215 -13.23 12.11 -21.67
N THR A 216 -13.72 10.90 -21.88
CA THR A 216 -15.13 10.65 -22.21
C THR A 216 -16.04 11.19 -21.11
N PHE A 217 -15.74 10.88 -19.86
CA PHE A 217 -16.53 11.36 -18.73
C PHE A 217 -16.47 12.87 -18.57
N MET A 218 -15.26 13.46 -18.61
CA MET A 218 -15.09 14.92 -18.44
C MET A 218 -15.72 15.74 -19.57
N ASN A 219 -15.92 15.14 -20.75
CA ASN A 219 -16.64 15.73 -21.88
C ASN A 219 -18.15 15.40 -21.89
N GLY A 220 -18.69 14.84 -20.80
CA GLY A 220 -20.11 14.55 -20.64
C GLY A 220 -20.60 13.25 -21.33
N GLY A 221 -19.67 12.41 -21.81
CA GLY A 221 -19.99 11.10 -22.38
C GLY A 221 -20.11 10.00 -21.31
N VAL A 222 -20.41 8.79 -21.75
CA VAL A 222 -20.52 7.60 -20.91
C VAL A 222 -19.25 6.77 -21.06
N PRO A 223 -18.37 6.69 -20.04
CA PRO A 223 -17.15 5.89 -20.08
C PRO A 223 -17.45 4.39 -20.00
N MET A 224 -16.51 3.53 -20.44
CA MET A 224 -16.60 2.08 -20.34
C MET A 224 -16.77 1.60 -18.90
N ALA A 225 -16.20 2.33 -17.95
CA ALA A 225 -16.32 2.03 -16.53
C ALA A 225 -17.76 2.05 -16.01
N ALA A 226 -18.69 2.71 -16.70
CA ALA A 226 -20.11 2.75 -16.31
C ALA A 226 -20.76 1.35 -16.22
N ALA A 227 -20.27 0.38 -16.99
CA ALA A 227 -20.75 -1.02 -16.98
C ALA A 227 -20.04 -1.90 -15.95
N PHE A 228 -19.03 -1.40 -15.24
CA PHE A 228 -18.22 -2.20 -14.30
C PHE A 228 -18.88 -2.30 -12.93
N ASN A 229 -18.96 -3.55 -12.40
CA ASN A 229 -19.47 -3.81 -11.06
C ASN A 229 -18.37 -4.46 -10.19
N PRO A 230 -17.84 -3.78 -9.18
CA PRO A 230 -16.74 -4.27 -8.35
C PRO A 230 -17.12 -5.49 -7.49
N LEU A 231 -18.38 -5.65 -7.11
CA LEU A 231 -18.83 -6.81 -6.33
C LEU A 231 -18.86 -8.08 -7.17
N THR A 232 -19.27 -7.97 -8.43
CA THR A 232 -19.24 -9.08 -9.39
C THR A 232 -17.80 -9.49 -9.70
N ASP A 233 -16.87 -8.53 -9.86
CA ASP A 233 -15.44 -8.77 -10.05
C ASP A 233 -14.85 -9.61 -8.92
N LEU A 234 -15.06 -9.17 -7.67
CA LEU A 234 -14.56 -9.87 -6.49
C LEU A 234 -15.14 -11.28 -6.33
N THR A 235 -16.44 -11.44 -6.64
CA THR A 235 -17.12 -12.74 -6.56
C THR A 235 -16.58 -13.71 -7.61
N ASN A 236 -16.41 -13.26 -8.84
CA ASN A 236 -15.87 -14.06 -9.94
C ASN A 236 -14.41 -14.46 -9.68
N MET A 237 -13.60 -13.55 -9.15
CA MET A 237 -12.20 -13.84 -8.77
C MET A 237 -12.14 -14.94 -7.68
N ARG A 238 -12.99 -14.85 -6.66
CA ARG A 238 -13.07 -15.86 -5.59
C ARG A 238 -13.49 -17.22 -6.15
N ALA A 239 -14.50 -17.24 -7.03
CA ALA A 239 -14.99 -18.47 -7.66
C ALA A 239 -13.92 -19.15 -8.53
N ARG A 240 -13.17 -18.37 -9.34
CA ARG A 240 -12.05 -18.90 -10.15
C ARG A 240 -10.95 -19.49 -9.27
N LYS A 241 -10.54 -18.79 -8.22
CA LYS A 241 -9.50 -19.28 -7.30
C LYS A 241 -9.94 -20.57 -6.59
N GLN A 242 -11.21 -20.68 -6.24
CA GLN A 242 -11.76 -21.89 -5.64
C GLN A 242 -11.80 -23.05 -6.64
N ALA A 243 -12.12 -22.79 -7.90
CA ALA A 243 -12.09 -23.79 -8.96
C ALA A 243 -10.67 -24.31 -9.25
N GLU A 244 -9.68 -23.42 -9.28
CA GLU A 244 -8.26 -23.78 -9.44
C GLU A 244 -7.73 -24.62 -8.29
N MET A 245 -8.08 -24.28 -7.04
CA MET A 245 -7.72 -25.09 -5.87
C MET A 245 -8.35 -26.48 -5.93
N THR A 246 -9.60 -26.58 -6.40
CA THR A 246 -10.29 -27.86 -6.54
C THR A 246 -9.68 -28.70 -7.67
N ALA A 247 -9.33 -28.09 -8.79
CA ALA A 247 -8.66 -28.75 -9.92
C ALA A 247 -7.29 -29.30 -9.53
N ASN A 248 -6.48 -28.52 -8.78
CA ASN A 248 -5.19 -28.97 -8.29
C ASN A 248 -5.29 -30.09 -7.24
N THR A 249 -6.39 -30.13 -6.46
CA THR A 249 -6.62 -31.21 -5.48
C THR A 249 -6.99 -32.52 -6.18
N VAL A 250 -7.70 -32.44 -7.33
CA VAL A 250 -8.03 -33.61 -8.14
C VAL A 250 -6.80 -34.18 -8.86
N ALA A 251 -5.83 -33.35 -9.19
CA ALA A 251 -4.58 -33.77 -9.84
C ALA A 251 -3.59 -34.48 -8.89
N MET A 252 -3.82 -34.47 -7.58
CA MET A 252 -2.98 -35.12 -6.58
C MET A 252 -3.52 -36.46 -6.07
N THR A 253 -4.62 -36.99 -6.62
CA THR A 253 -5.01 -38.39 -6.39
C THR A 253 -4.10 -39.30 -7.21
N PRO A 254 -3.42 -40.28 -6.63
CA PRO A 254 -2.56 -41.18 -7.39
C PRO A 254 -3.36 -41.92 -8.44
N ALA A 255 -2.89 -41.87 -9.67
CA ALA A 255 -3.46 -42.52 -10.81
C ALA A 255 -3.44 -44.03 -10.61
N GLY A 256 -4.56 -44.61 -10.18
CA GLY A 256 -4.90 -45.97 -10.40
C GLY A 256 -5.48 -46.08 -11.79
N GLU A 257 -4.75 -46.76 -12.64
CA GLU A 257 -5.02 -47.15 -14.02
C GLU A 257 -6.48 -47.14 -14.45
N THR A 258 -6.80 -46.31 -15.48
CA THR A 258 -7.67 -46.71 -16.60
C THR A 258 -7.47 -45.71 -17.74
N THR A 259 -6.68 -46.09 -18.72
CA THR A 259 -6.62 -45.48 -20.03
C THR A 259 -7.93 -45.74 -20.78
N ALA A 260 -8.87 -44.80 -20.71
CA ALA A 260 -9.99 -44.79 -21.64
C ALA A 260 -9.52 -44.05 -22.91
N THR A 261 -9.30 -44.79 -23.97
CA THR A 261 -9.02 -44.23 -25.31
C THR A 261 -10.31 -43.58 -25.81
N GLN A 262 -10.26 -42.26 -26.02
CA GLN A 262 -11.37 -41.54 -26.65
C GLN A 262 -11.15 -41.48 -28.17
N ALA A 263 -12.16 -41.85 -28.96
CA ALA A 263 -12.15 -41.71 -30.39
C ALA A 263 -13.01 -40.49 -30.81
N PHE A 264 -12.48 -39.71 -31.76
CA PHE A 264 -13.19 -38.56 -32.33
C PHE A 264 -14.27 -39.05 -33.34
N ASN A 265 -15.50 -38.65 -33.12
CA ASN A 265 -16.58 -38.92 -34.05
C ASN A 265 -16.73 -37.78 -35.08
N PRO A 266 -16.40 -37.99 -36.35
CA PRO A 266 -16.41 -36.92 -37.35
C PRO A 266 -17.85 -36.51 -37.77
N VAL A 267 -18.87 -37.24 -37.35
CA VAL A 267 -20.28 -36.92 -37.69
C VAL A 267 -20.91 -35.99 -36.64
N THR A 268 -20.52 -36.13 -35.37
CA THR A 268 -21.07 -35.30 -34.28
C THR A 268 -20.11 -34.22 -33.79
N GLY A 269 -18.83 -34.27 -34.20
CA GLY A 269 -17.79 -33.30 -33.73
C GLY A 269 -17.42 -33.46 -32.27
N GLN A 270 -17.76 -34.55 -31.61
CA GLN A 270 -17.47 -34.79 -30.18
C GLN A 270 -16.59 -36.01 -29.97
N PHE A 271 -15.86 -36.06 -28.85
CA PHE A 271 -15.11 -37.22 -28.42
C PHE A 271 -16.02 -38.16 -27.63
N GLU A 272 -16.21 -39.39 -28.13
CA GLU A 272 -16.95 -40.43 -27.44
C GLU A 272 -16.01 -41.50 -26.87
N ALA A 273 -16.33 -42.00 -25.66
CA ALA A 273 -15.60 -43.09 -25.05
C ALA A 273 -15.87 -44.42 -25.75
N VAL A 274 -14.86 -45.09 -26.26
CA VAL A 274 -14.99 -46.43 -26.89
C VAL A 274 -15.21 -47.47 -25.79
N PRO A 275 -16.30 -48.25 -25.85
CA PRO A 275 -16.51 -49.32 -24.87
C PRO A 275 -15.49 -50.44 -25.09
N ASN A 276 -14.79 -50.83 -24.03
CA ASN A 276 -13.89 -51.96 -24.07
C ASN A 276 -14.69 -53.28 -24.07
N PRO A 277 -14.51 -54.20 -25.02
CA PRO A 277 -15.37 -55.37 -25.20
C PRO A 277 -15.11 -56.54 -24.23
N GLN A 278 -14.46 -56.32 -23.14
CA GLN A 278 -14.24 -57.34 -22.11
C GLN A 278 -14.66 -56.86 -20.74
N ASN A 279 -15.98 -56.97 -20.45
CA ASN A 279 -16.53 -57.48 -19.20
C ASN A 279 -18.06 -57.27 -19.22
N GLY A 280 -18.82 -58.37 -19.35
CA GLY A 280 -20.27 -58.37 -19.25
C GLY A 280 -20.68 -58.00 -17.81
N VAL A 281 -21.22 -56.80 -17.65
CA VAL A 281 -21.91 -56.39 -16.44
C VAL A 281 -23.35 -56.14 -16.82
N ALA A 282 -24.23 -56.89 -16.21
CA ALA A 282 -25.68 -56.84 -16.36
C ALA A 282 -26.21 -55.42 -16.17
N THR A 283 -26.98 -54.93 -17.14
CA THR A 283 -27.68 -53.63 -17.05
C THR A 283 -28.70 -53.69 -15.92
N LYS A 284 -28.44 -52.91 -14.87
CA LYS A 284 -29.40 -52.72 -13.76
C LYS A 284 -30.69 -52.07 -14.29
N THR A 285 -31.81 -52.58 -13.86
CA THR A 285 -33.14 -52.10 -14.28
C THR A 285 -33.39 -50.68 -13.74
N ARG A 286 -34.27 -49.93 -14.43
CA ARG A 286 -34.62 -48.53 -14.06
C ARG A 286 -35.14 -48.38 -12.62
N ALA A 287 -35.67 -49.49 -12.05
CA ALA A 287 -36.12 -49.58 -10.64
C ALA A 287 -34.92 -49.59 -9.64
N GLU A 288 -33.87 -50.34 -9.98
CA GLU A 288 -32.64 -50.42 -9.13
C GLU A 288 -31.86 -49.09 -9.15
N GLN A 289 -31.80 -48.40 -10.28
CA GLN A 289 -31.20 -47.06 -10.38
C GLN A 289 -31.93 -46.02 -9.51
N ARG A 290 -33.29 -46.11 -9.44
CA ARG A 290 -34.11 -45.25 -8.56
C ARG A 290 -33.90 -45.56 -7.08
N ALA A 291 -33.73 -46.83 -6.74
CA ALA A 291 -33.47 -47.25 -5.35
C ALA A 291 -32.09 -46.86 -4.88
N GLU A 292 -31.07 -46.93 -5.76
CA GLU A 292 -29.71 -46.45 -5.44
C GLU A 292 -29.63 -44.91 -5.30
N ALA A 293 -30.33 -44.19 -6.18
CA ALA A 293 -30.44 -42.73 -6.10
C ALA A 293 -31.15 -42.26 -4.81
N ALA A 294 -32.18 -43.02 -4.35
CA ALA A 294 -32.88 -42.74 -3.09
C ALA A 294 -31.99 -43.03 -1.87
N LYS A 295 -31.18 -44.13 -1.90
CA LYS A 295 -30.19 -44.46 -0.86
C LYS A 295 -29.07 -43.42 -0.84
N ALA A 296 -28.59 -42.93 -1.98
CA ALA A 296 -27.55 -41.90 -2.08
C ALA A 296 -28.05 -40.56 -1.53
N ARG A 297 -29.33 -40.20 -1.78
CA ARG A 297 -29.95 -38.98 -1.20
C ARG A 297 -30.09 -39.06 0.31
N LYS A 298 -30.51 -40.21 0.86
CA LYS A 298 -30.52 -40.43 2.35
C LYS A 298 -29.13 -40.36 2.97
N LYS A 299 -28.11 -40.95 2.31
CA LYS A 299 -26.73 -40.87 2.79
C LYS A 299 -26.16 -39.45 2.77
N LYS A 300 -26.49 -38.68 1.70
CA LYS A 300 -26.13 -37.24 1.65
C LYS A 300 -26.85 -36.43 2.73
N GLN A 301 -28.14 -36.69 2.99
CA GLN A 301 -28.86 -35.99 4.07
C GLN A 301 -28.31 -36.31 5.47
N ILE A 302 -27.87 -37.56 5.71
CA ILE A 302 -27.25 -37.96 6.98
C ILE A 302 -25.86 -37.28 7.11
N ILE A 303 -25.07 -37.22 6.04
CA ILE A 303 -23.76 -36.55 6.06
C ILE A 303 -23.91 -35.05 6.27
N ILE A 304 -24.88 -34.40 5.59
CA ILE A 304 -25.16 -32.97 5.77
C ILE A 304 -25.67 -32.72 7.20
N GLY A 305 -26.55 -33.58 7.73
CA GLY A 305 -27.03 -33.48 9.10
C GLY A 305 -25.90 -33.65 10.13
N SER A 306 -24.96 -34.55 9.87
CA SER A 306 -23.79 -34.76 10.75
C SER A 306 -22.80 -33.59 10.70
N VAL A 307 -22.57 -33.02 9.51
CA VAL A 307 -21.70 -31.84 9.35
C VAL A 307 -22.33 -30.61 10.00
N VAL A 308 -23.62 -30.39 9.79
CA VAL A 308 -24.34 -29.29 10.44
C VAL A 308 -24.43 -29.49 11.95
N GLY A 309 -24.70 -30.70 12.42
CA GLY A 309 -24.66 -31.03 13.85
C GLY A 309 -23.27 -30.86 14.47
N GLY A 310 -22.22 -31.28 13.76
CA GLY A 310 -20.82 -31.05 14.17
C GLY A 310 -20.46 -29.58 14.23
N LEU A 311 -20.92 -28.78 13.26
CA LEU A 311 -20.69 -27.33 13.21
C LEU A 311 -21.42 -26.58 14.33
N VAL A 312 -22.67 -26.99 14.61
CA VAL A 312 -23.45 -26.46 15.75
C VAL A 312 -22.82 -26.84 17.07
N ALA A 313 -22.37 -28.11 17.22
CA ALA A 313 -21.64 -28.54 18.42
C ALA A 313 -20.32 -27.79 18.61
N LEU A 314 -19.57 -27.54 17.50
CA LEU A 314 -18.35 -26.74 17.52
C LEU A 314 -18.62 -25.28 17.89
N LEU A 315 -19.70 -24.70 17.37
CA LEU A 315 -20.12 -23.34 17.73
C LEU A 315 -20.59 -23.25 19.18
N VAL A 316 -21.27 -24.30 19.70
CA VAL A 316 -21.64 -24.36 21.13
C VAL A 316 -20.40 -24.54 22.00
N ILE A 317 -19.45 -25.40 21.61
CA ILE A 317 -18.17 -25.57 22.33
C ILE A 317 -17.35 -24.28 22.29
N LEU A 318 -17.25 -23.60 21.13
CA LEU A 318 -16.63 -22.29 20.99
C LEU A 318 -17.36 -21.23 21.81
N GLY A 319 -18.68 -21.25 21.80
CA GLY A 319 -19.50 -20.32 22.63
C GLY A 319 -19.31 -20.56 24.11
N VAL A 320 -19.29 -21.82 24.56
CA VAL A 320 -19.00 -22.22 25.96
C VAL A 320 -17.55 -21.92 26.31
N PHE A 321 -16.59 -22.20 25.43
CA PHE A 321 -15.18 -21.82 25.59
C PHE A 321 -15.01 -20.30 25.67
N PHE A 322 -15.71 -19.53 24.81
CA PHE A 322 -15.72 -18.07 24.86
C PHE A 322 -16.44 -17.55 26.11
N MET A 323 -17.49 -18.25 26.58
CA MET A 323 -18.23 -17.88 27.81
C MET A 323 -17.46 -18.26 29.07
N LEU A 324 -16.72 -19.39 29.05
CA LEU A 324 -15.83 -19.81 30.16
C LEU A 324 -14.51 -19.03 30.17
N ASN A 325 -14.05 -18.54 28.97
CA ASN A 325 -12.87 -17.67 28.87
C ASN A 325 -13.23 -16.18 28.97
N LYS A 326 -14.50 -15.85 29.15
CA LYS A 326 -15.01 -14.52 29.47
C LYS A 326 -15.03 -14.31 30.98
N SER A 327 -14.00 -14.80 31.66
CA SER A 327 -13.71 -14.41 33.02
C SER A 327 -12.87 -13.14 32.97
N ASP A 328 -13.48 -12.04 33.43
CA ASP A 328 -12.84 -10.88 34.06
C ASP A 328 -12.11 -9.86 33.18
N SER A 329 -12.64 -9.51 32.02
CA SER A 329 -12.12 -8.32 31.28
C SER A 329 -12.68 -6.97 31.76
N ALA A 330 -13.60 -6.94 32.71
CA ALA A 330 -14.10 -5.68 33.28
C ALA A 330 -13.33 -5.22 34.53
N ALA A 331 -12.59 -6.14 35.19
CA ALA A 331 -11.88 -5.85 36.43
C ALA A 331 -10.41 -5.38 36.25
N ASP A 332 -9.82 -5.55 35.08
CA ASP A 332 -8.39 -5.26 34.80
C ASP A 332 -8.15 -4.12 33.77
N MET A 333 -9.12 -3.25 33.57
CA MET A 333 -8.92 -2.04 32.73
C MET A 333 -8.26 -0.94 33.57
N VAL A 334 -7.09 -0.50 33.13
CA VAL A 334 -6.30 0.54 33.77
C VAL A 334 -6.27 1.79 32.89
N GLU A 335 -6.45 2.95 33.50
CA GLU A 335 -6.39 4.23 32.82
C GLU A 335 -4.93 4.63 32.59
N VAL A 336 -4.59 4.95 31.35
CA VAL A 336 -3.24 5.39 30.93
C VAL A 336 -3.01 6.80 31.44
N PRO A 337 -1.91 7.06 32.18
CA PRO A 337 -1.54 8.42 32.60
C PRO A 337 -1.26 9.32 31.40
N ASP A 338 -1.54 10.62 31.53
CA ASP A 338 -1.17 11.61 30.52
C ASP A 338 0.21 12.20 30.84
N PHE A 339 1.20 11.80 30.07
CA PHE A 339 2.59 12.29 30.19
C PHE A 339 2.83 13.50 29.31
N THR A 340 1.99 13.78 28.31
CA THR A 340 2.18 14.92 27.39
C THR A 340 1.87 16.26 28.04
N ALA A 341 1.08 16.26 29.10
CA ALA A 341 0.74 17.44 29.89
C ALA A 341 1.81 17.75 30.99
N THR A 342 2.74 16.82 31.24
CA THR A 342 3.72 16.96 32.33
C THR A 342 5.05 17.45 31.79
N ALA A 343 5.48 18.63 32.22
CA ALA A 343 6.79 19.15 31.86
C ALA A 343 7.90 18.40 32.62
N ASN A 344 9.01 18.06 31.94
CA ASN A 344 10.25 17.55 32.53
C ASN A 344 10.14 16.25 33.34
N ILE A 345 9.38 15.26 32.87
CA ILE A 345 9.37 13.93 33.46
C ILE A 345 10.44 13.05 32.79
N SER A 346 11.29 12.39 33.57
CA SER A 346 12.31 11.47 33.05
C SER A 346 11.70 10.14 32.60
N GLU A 347 12.36 9.47 31.65
CA GLU A 347 11.96 8.16 31.14
C GLU A 347 11.77 7.13 32.27
N ALA A 348 12.74 7.07 33.21
CA ALA A 348 12.65 6.18 34.37
C ALA A 348 11.38 6.42 35.23
N ARG A 349 10.95 7.66 35.34
CA ARG A 349 9.75 8.01 36.09
C ARG A 349 8.45 7.70 35.35
N VAL A 350 8.47 7.77 34.03
CA VAL A 350 7.38 7.29 33.15
C VAL A 350 7.24 5.78 33.28
N GLU A 351 8.36 5.06 33.23
CA GLU A 351 8.39 3.60 33.40
C GLU A 351 7.85 3.18 34.78
N GLU A 352 8.29 3.83 35.85
CA GLU A 352 7.80 3.59 37.21
C GLU A 352 6.29 3.80 37.34
N GLN A 353 5.76 4.90 36.78
CA GLN A 353 4.32 5.19 36.83
C GLN A 353 3.49 4.21 36.00
N LEU A 354 3.98 3.78 34.86
CA LEU A 354 3.32 2.76 34.05
C LEU A 354 3.36 1.38 34.72
N ALA A 355 4.52 1.00 35.27
CA ALA A 355 4.71 -0.25 36.01
C ALA A 355 3.82 -0.32 37.26
N ALA A 356 3.64 0.79 38.01
CA ALA A 356 2.73 0.87 39.15
C ALA A 356 1.27 0.59 38.77
N LYS A 357 0.91 0.88 37.51
CA LYS A 357 -0.42 0.58 36.94
C LYS A 357 -0.47 -0.76 36.19
N GLY A 358 0.62 -1.52 36.21
CA GLY A 358 0.72 -2.80 35.50
C GLY A 358 0.77 -2.64 33.97
N LEU A 359 1.24 -1.50 33.47
CA LEU A 359 1.47 -1.21 32.05
C LEU A 359 2.97 -1.28 31.72
N LYS A 360 3.29 -1.46 30.45
CA LYS A 360 4.68 -1.51 29.95
C LYS A 360 5.02 -0.25 29.18
N LEU A 361 6.25 0.27 29.32
CA LEU A 361 6.76 1.37 28.53
C LEU A 361 7.40 0.85 27.23
N ASP A 362 7.12 1.53 26.13
CA ASP A 362 7.85 1.48 24.86
C ASP A 362 8.39 2.88 24.59
N ALA A 363 9.60 3.16 25.05
CA ALA A 363 10.25 4.46 24.88
C ALA A 363 10.80 4.60 23.46
N ARG A 364 10.50 5.74 22.83
CA ARG A 364 10.93 6.06 21.45
C ARG A 364 11.53 7.44 21.40
N GLU A 365 12.49 7.64 20.52
CA GLU A 365 13.08 8.95 20.24
C GLU A 365 12.26 9.71 19.19
N ASP A 366 12.13 11.04 19.37
CA ASP A 366 11.55 11.97 18.41
C ASP A 366 12.62 12.98 18.00
N SER A 367 13.28 12.69 16.87
CA SER A 367 14.36 13.50 16.29
C SER A 367 13.85 14.76 15.57
N ASP A 368 12.57 14.80 15.22
CA ASP A 368 11.96 15.91 14.47
C ASP A 368 11.38 17.00 15.40
N SER A 369 11.51 16.80 16.71
CA SER A 369 10.96 17.71 17.70
C SER A 369 11.86 18.93 17.93
N SER A 370 11.28 20.13 17.87
CA SER A 370 11.93 21.38 18.29
C SER A 370 11.94 21.60 19.80
N LYS A 371 11.35 20.68 20.60
CA LYS A 371 11.32 20.77 22.06
C LYS A 371 12.67 20.41 22.66
N PRO A 372 12.97 20.86 23.90
CA PRO A 372 14.19 20.47 24.60
C PRO A 372 14.34 18.95 24.73
N LYS A 373 15.58 18.47 24.68
CA LYS A 373 15.89 17.03 24.83
C LYS A 373 15.24 16.45 26.09
N GLY A 374 14.65 15.27 25.95
CA GLY A 374 13.95 14.55 27.02
C GLY A 374 12.50 15.00 27.27
N THR A 375 12.00 16.00 26.53
CA THR A 375 10.59 16.40 26.62
C THR A 375 9.72 15.36 25.90
N ILE A 376 8.61 14.95 26.51
CA ILE A 376 7.65 14.06 25.87
C ILE A 376 6.86 14.85 24.82
N THR A 377 6.89 14.35 23.60
CA THR A 377 6.25 14.99 22.43
C THR A 377 4.92 14.34 22.09
N LYS A 378 4.81 13.03 22.31
CA LYS A 378 3.68 12.20 21.90
C LYS A 378 3.58 10.96 22.79
N GLN A 379 2.36 10.45 23.01
CA GLN A 379 2.13 9.12 23.58
C GLN A 379 0.99 8.38 22.88
N ASN A 380 1.05 7.05 22.90
CA ASN A 380 -0.01 6.18 22.40
C ASN A 380 -0.10 4.89 23.26
N PRO A 381 -1.25 4.56 23.86
CA PRO A 381 -2.52 5.28 23.84
C PRO A 381 -2.46 6.66 24.51
N ARG A 382 -3.40 7.55 24.16
CA ARG A 382 -3.51 8.89 24.79
C ARG A 382 -3.86 8.75 26.27
N GLY A 383 -3.44 9.74 27.07
CA GLY A 383 -3.82 9.86 28.47
C GLY A 383 -5.36 9.81 28.67
N GLY A 384 -5.80 9.19 29.76
CA GLY A 384 -7.21 8.97 30.06
C GLY A 384 -7.85 7.76 29.35
N LYS A 385 -7.19 7.13 28.37
CA LYS A 385 -7.72 5.94 27.72
C LYS A 385 -7.60 4.72 28.64
N LYS A 386 -8.66 3.91 28.74
CA LYS A 386 -8.63 2.64 29.47
C LYS A 386 -8.09 1.54 28.59
N VAL A 387 -7.12 0.79 29.09
CA VAL A 387 -6.46 -0.35 28.40
C VAL A 387 -6.35 -1.52 29.38
N SER A 388 -6.21 -2.72 28.87
CA SER A 388 -6.01 -3.92 29.70
C SER A 388 -4.66 -3.85 30.41
N LYS A 389 -4.59 -4.35 31.65
CA LYS A 389 -3.34 -4.52 32.38
C LYS A 389 -2.36 -5.37 31.59
N GLY A 390 -1.08 -4.97 31.56
CA GLY A 390 -0.06 -5.58 30.72
C GLY A 390 0.10 -4.95 29.32
N SER A 391 -0.81 -4.01 28.94
CA SER A 391 -0.69 -3.29 27.68
C SER A 391 0.57 -2.42 27.62
N THR A 392 1.12 -2.23 26.42
CA THR A 392 2.27 -1.37 26.18
C THR A 392 1.83 0.04 25.83
N VAL A 393 2.46 1.04 26.43
CA VAL A 393 2.28 2.47 26.14
C VAL A 393 3.55 2.99 25.49
N SER A 394 3.46 3.42 24.23
CA SER A 394 4.56 4.05 23.50
C SER A 394 4.63 5.54 23.88
N VAL A 395 5.81 6.02 24.25
CA VAL A 395 6.08 7.41 24.62
C VAL A 395 7.29 7.93 23.85
N TRP A 396 7.13 9.07 23.18
CA TRP A 396 8.19 9.67 22.38
C TRP A 396 8.88 10.79 23.14
N PHE A 397 10.19 10.69 23.26
CA PHE A 397 11.08 11.67 23.92
C PHE A 397 11.83 12.46 22.86
N SER A 398 11.76 13.77 22.92
CA SER A 398 12.53 14.66 22.04
C SER A 398 14.03 14.43 22.21
N THR A 399 14.76 14.29 21.10
CA THR A 399 16.23 14.30 21.11
C THR A 399 16.81 15.74 21.23
N GLY A 400 15.94 16.74 21.19
CA GLY A 400 16.27 18.15 21.14
C GLY A 400 16.28 18.69 19.71
N PRO A 401 16.30 20.03 19.54
CA PRO A 401 16.44 20.61 18.23
C PRO A 401 17.76 20.17 17.60
N GLN A 402 17.71 19.79 16.32
CA GLN A 402 18.93 19.42 15.58
C GLN A 402 19.88 20.62 15.58
N SER A 403 21.08 20.46 16.12
CA SER A 403 22.13 21.47 16.03
C SER A 403 22.75 21.39 14.64
N VAL A 404 22.57 22.42 13.84
CA VAL A 404 23.27 22.59 12.56
C VAL A 404 24.60 23.33 12.89
N ALA A 405 25.72 22.84 12.39
CA ALA A 405 26.98 23.52 12.52
C ALA A 405 26.91 24.87 11.78
N VAL A 406 27.28 25.95 12.47
CA VAL A 406 27.35 27.28 11.84
C VAL A 406 28.57 27.30 10.91
N PRO A 407 28.37 27.59 9.60
CA PRO A 407 29.51 27.73 8.68
C PRO A 407 30.48 28.83 9.12
N ASP A 408 31.77 28.65 8.88
CA ASP A 408 32.74 29.70 9.09
C ASP A 408 32.59 30.77 7.98
N VAL A 409 32.24 31.97 8.41
CA VAL A 409 32.08 33.14 7.55
C VAL A 409 33.11 34.22 7.79
N SER A 410 34.15 33.94 8.57
CA SER A 410 35.22 34.87 8.85
C SER A 410 35.93 35.32 7.57
N ASN A 411 36.32 36.57 7.49
CA ASN A 411 36.95 37.19 6.30
C ASN A 411 36.09 37.21 5.01
N LYS A 412 34.82 36.85 5.07
CA LYS A 412 33.89 36.97 3.93
C LYS A 412 33.31 38.38 3.86
N SER A 413 32.82 38.77 2.69
CA SER A 413 31.99 39.98 2.60
C SER A 413 30.68 39.80 3.35
N GLN A 414 29.98 40.86 3.71
CA GLN A 414 28.68 40.79 4.38
C GLN A 414 27.65 40.02 3.54
N ASP A 415 27.64 40.24 2.22
CA ASP A 415 26.68 39.58 1.31
C ASP A 415 27.01 38.08 1.15
N ASP A 416 28.30 37.72 1.02
CA ASP A 416 28.72 36.32 0.96
C ASP A 416 28.40 35.58 2.25
N ALA A 417 28.72 36.18 3.38
CA ALA A 417 28.45 35.61 4.70
C ALA A 417 26.95 35.39 4.91
N LYS A 418 26.14 36.35 4.53
CA LYS A 418 24.67 36.22 4.57
C LYS A 418 24.19 35.08 3.70
N SER A 419 24.66 34.97 2.46
CA SER A 419 24.30 33.90 1.54
C SER A 419 24.68 32.51 2.04
N ILE A 420 25.87 32.37 2.62
CA ILE A 420 26.38 31.12 3.22
C ILE A 420 25.52 30.71 4.42
N LEU A 421 25.22 31.65 5.32
CA LEU A 421 24.39 31.37 6.51
C LEU A 421 22.94 31.03 6.13
N GLU A 422 22.34 31.74 5.17
CA GLU A 422 21.00 31.46 4.69
C GLU A 422 20.90 30.13 3.96
N ALA A 423 21.92 29.76 3.17
CA ALA A 423 22.02 28.44 2.54
C ALA A 423 22.13 27.29 3.55
N ALA A 424 22.75 27.54 4.71
CA ALA A 424 22.82 26.62 5.82
C ALA A 424 21.57 26.61 6.74
N GLY A 425 20.52 27.38 6.37
CA GLY A 425 19.23 27.40 7.09
C GLY A 425 19.18 28.40 8.24
N PHE A 426 20.18 29.26 8.42
CA PHE A 426 20.20 30.30 9.45
C PHE A 426 19.54 31.58 8.94
N LYS A 427 18.93 32.35 9.85
CA LYS A 427 18.47 33.70 9.60
C LYS A 427 19.49 34.70 10.15
N VAL A 428 19.98 35.58 9.30
CA VAL A 428 20.89 36.66 9.74
C VAL A 428 20.07 37.74 10.45
N GLY A 429 20.42 38.01 11.69
CA GLY A 429 19.79 39.03 12.51
C GLY A 429 20.41 40.42 12.27
N ASN A 430 20.56 41.23 13.36
CA ASN A 430 21.16 42.55 13.28
C ASN A 430 22.66 42.46 13.06
N VAL A 431 23.13 43.08 11.98
CA VAL A 431 24.57 43.23 11.71
C VAL A 431 25.10 44.41 12.51
N ARG A 432 26.22 44.21 13.22
CA ARG A 432 26.93 45.29 13.96
C ARG A 432 28.29 45.50 13.36
N THR A 433 28.69 46.70 13.24
CA THR A 433 30.06 47.08 12.82
C THR A 433 30.96 47.18 14.08
N VAL A 434 32.13 46.59 14.01
CA VAL A 434 33.18 46.66 15.07
C VAL A 434 34.50 47.06 14.43
N ASP A 435 35.31 47.81 15.14
CA ASP A 435 36.64 48.11 14.69
C ASP A 435 37.58 46.93 14.98
N ASN A 436 38.27 46.44 13.94
CA ASN A 436 39.23 45.35 14.05
C ASN A 436 40.52 45.71 13.27
N ALA A 437 41.64 45.70 13.95
CA ALA A 437 42.95 46.06 13.36
C ALA A 437 43.55 44.95 12.46
N SER A 438 43.02 43.72 12.54
CA SER A 438 43.59 42.55 11.87
C SER A 438 42.79 42.07 10.66
N ILE A 439 41.61 42.62 10.43
CA ILE A 439 40.72 42.20 9.35
C ILE A 439 40.43 43.39 8.43
N GLU A 440 40.43 43.17 7.13
CA GLU A 440 40.15 44.23 6.13
C GLU A 440 38.79 44.82 6.38
N LYS A 441 38.64 46.09 5.99
CA LYS A 441 37.40 46.81 6.07
C LYS A 441 36.28 46.08 5.29
N ASP A 442 35.08 46.10 5.84
CA ASP A 442 33.87 45.47 5.27
C ASP A 442 33.90 43.94 5.19
N LYS A 443 34.74 43.28 6.01
CA LYS A 443 34.80 41.85 6.20
C LYS A 443 34.20 41.42 7.54
N VAL A 444 33.69 40.19 7.61
CA VAL A 444 33.18 39.60 8.84
C VAL A 444 34.34 39.23 9.78
N VAL A 445 34.17 39.61 11.03
CA VAL A 445 35.16 39.38 12.12
C VAL A 445 34.87 38.07 12.82
#